data_fc602cb609c5a9f0a19187b4e9f9f9d2
#
_entry.id   fc602cb609c5a9f0a19187b4e9f9f9d2
#
_cell.length_a   1.000
_cell.length_b   1.000
_cell.length_c   1.000
_cell.angle_alpha   90.00
_cell.angle_beta   90.00
_cell.angle_gamma   90.00
#
_symmetry.space_group_name_H-M   'P 1'
#
loop_
_entity.id
_entity.type
_entity.pdbx_description
1 polymer ?
#
loop_
_entity_poly.entity_id
_entity_poly.type
_entity_poly.pdbx_seq_one_letter_code
_entity_poly.pdbx_strand_id
1 'polypeptide(L)'
;MLDWGNLEYFISCANHGTLSGCAKEMGVNHSTVSRKIEKLEKELAIKLFERRNSGYALTVHGKDLYKEVQKIDFKISALKEKFIPNPDLMDGKLVVYKQSEGGKNMTDIITKLRKKYPNLNIHIMNHADSSDLTTEMYDIGFIRTTSPPEDSIATLLGEMNLHIYATKEYLKKIKNVDDFEWVTYKRNDSSDTDFVVNNFFSNPKVIISSNSYQDAHAFVASGNGATFLTDLDGDSDPRLEVYCREDYSFKIGFYLVQHELSRSNPIVRAVKQTILENIEELLKGSNFVALSNVKK
;
A
#
# COMPACT_ATOMS: atom_id res chain seq x y z
N MET A 1 -25.46 26.71 3.51
CA MET A 1 -25.22 25.43 4.22
C MET A 1 -24.63 24.47 3.22
N LEU A 2 -23.50 23.87 3.51
CA LEU A 2 -22.82 22.92 2.62
C LEU A 2 -23.70 21.67 2.44
N ASP A 3 -24.09 21.39 1.19
CA ASP A 3 -24.97 20.28 0.85
C ASP A 3 -24.13 19.05 0.47
N TRP A 4 -24.27 17.96 1.23
CA TRP A 4 -23.56 16.70 0.97
C TRP A 4 -23.80 16.19 -0.46
N GLY A 5 -25.01 16.29 -0.99
CA GLY A 5 -25.28 15.89 -2.37
C GLY A 5 -24.43 16.61 -3.41
N ASN A 6 -24.04 17.88 -3.18
CA ASN A 6 -23.12 18.58 -4.07
C ASN A 6 -21.68 18.08 -3.95
N LEU A 7 -21.28 17.65 -2.74
CA LEU A 7 -19.95 17.05 -2.49
C LEU A 7 -19.81 15.67 -3.14
N GLU A 8 -20.88 14.85 -3.20
CA GLU A 8 -20.87 13.57 -3.92
C GLU A 8 -20.57 13.79 -5.41
N TYR A 9 -21.21 14.77 -6.05
CA TYR A 9 -20.88 15.14 -7.44
C TYR A 9 -19.45 15.62 -7.61
N PHE A 10 -18.93 16.37 -6.63
CA PHE A 10 -17.55 16.82 -6.64
C PHE A 10 -16.57 15.66 -6.60
N ILE A 11 -16.75 14.68 -5.67
CA ILE A 11 -15.92 13.47 -5.57
C ILE A 11 -15.97 12.69 -6.89
N SER A 12 -17.16 12.42 -7.42
CA SER A 12 -17.33 11.68 -8.68
C SER A 12 -16.61 12.39 -9.85
N CYS A 13 -16.74 13.71 -9.97
CA CYS A 13 -16.03 14.47 -10.98
C CYS A 13 -14.50 14.43 -10.82
N ALA A 14 -14.01 14.47 -9.59
CA ALA A 14 -12.58 14.39 -9.31
C ALA A 14 -12.01 13.01 -9.71
N ASN A 15 -12.75 11.94 -9.42
CA ASN A 15 -12.35 10.56 -9.76
C ASN A 15 -12.33 10.30 -11.27
N HIS A 16 -13.28 10.85 -12.01
CA HIS A 16 -13.42 10.59 -13.44
C HIS A 16 -12.68 11.59 -14.34
N GLY A 17 -12.27 12.72 -13.81
CA GLY A 17 -11.61 13.80 -14.57
C GLY A 17 -12.47 14.41 -15.68
N THR A 18 -13.75 14.02 -15.81
CA THR A 18 -14.68 14.51 -16.81
C THR A 18 -16.11 14.61 -16.28
N LEU A 19 -16.85 15.63 -16.73
CA LEU A 19 -18.28 15.76 -16.38
C LEU A 19 -19.12 14.61 -16.97
N SER A 20 -18.73 14.06 -18.11
CA SER A 20 -19.43 12.95 -18.75
C SER A 20 -19.26 11.64 -17.96
N GLY A 21 -18.07 11.38 -17.43
CA GLY A 21 -17.80 10.22 -16.56
C GLY A 21 -18.62 10.30 -15.27
N CYS A 22 -18.60 11.46 -14.63
CA CYS A 22 -19.43 11.72 -13.45
C CYS A 22 -20.94 11.58 -13.76
N ALA A 23 -21.42 12.15 -14.85
CA ALA A 23 -22.82 12.04 -15.24
C ALA A 23 -23.27 10.59 -15.42
N LYS A 24 -22.42 9.77 -16.03
CA LYS A 24 -22.66 8.33 -16.21
C LYS A 24 -22.72 7.58 -14.87
N GLU A 25 -21.77 7.84 -13.97
CA GLU A 25 -21.75 7.23 -12.65
C GLU A 25 -22.97 7.62 -11.82
N MET A 26 -23.31 8.92 -11.80
CA MET A 26 -24.41 9.45 -11.01
C MET A 26 -25.80 9.23 -11.63
N GLY A 27 -25.87 8.65 -12.83
CA GLY A 27 -27.16 8.41 -13.53
C GLY A 27 -27.92 9.68 -13.91
N VAL A 28 -27.21 10.78 -14.21
CA VAL A 28 -27.81 12.10 -14.50
C VAL A 28 -27.26 12.70 -15.81
N ASN A 29 -27.83 13.84 -16.20
CA ASN A 29 -27.33 14.58 -17.34
C ASN A 29 -26.10 15.42 -16.99
N HIS A 30 -25.21 15.62 -17.97
CA HIS A 30 -24.00 16.46 -17.88
C HIS A 30 -24.29 17.87 -17.33
N SER A 31 -25.41 18.50 -17.75
CA SER A 31 -25.84 19.81 -17.27
C SER A 31 -26.18 19.82 -15.77
N THR A 32 -26.69 18.72 -15.24
CA THR A 32 -26.96 18.57 -13.80
C THR A 32 -25.67 18.54 -13.02
N VAL A 33 -24.66 17.79 -13.48
CA VAL A 33 -23.34 17.74 -12.87
C VAL A 33 -22.71 19.13 -12.81
N SER A 34 -22.68 19.83 -13.98
CA SER A 34 -22.14 21.20 -14.06
C SER A 34 -22.79 22.15 -13.04
N ARG A 35 -24.12 22.16 -12.97
CA ARG A 35 -24.85 23.00 -12.00
C ARG A 35 -24.53 22.66 -10.55
N LYS A 36 -24.35 21.39 -10.22
CA LYS A 36 -24.01 20.94 -8.86
C LYS A 36 -22.61 21.42 -8.47
N ILE A 37 -21.63 21.29 -9.37
CA ILE A 37 -20.28 21.80 -9.16
C ILE A 37 -20.26 23.32 -9.05
N GLU A 38 -20.91 24.02 -9.97
CA GLU A 38 -21.00 25.48 -9.94
C GLU A 38 -21.64 26.00 -8.65
N LYS A 39 -22.68 25.32 -8.16
CA LYS A 39 -23.33 25.65 -6.90
C LYS A 39 -22.37 25.49 -5.73
N LEU A 40 -21.60 24.41 -5.67
CA LEU A 40 -20.61 24.15 -4.64
C LEU A 40 -19.49 25.20 -4.66
N GLU A 41 -18.94 25.52 -5.84
CA GLU A 41 -17.92 26.54 -6.01
C GLU A 41 -18.42 27.93 -5.57
N LYS A 42 -19.69 28.23 -5.87
CA LYS A 42 -20.34 29.50 -5.44
C LYS A 42 -20.54 29.54 -3.91
N GLU A 43 -20.96 28.44 -3.30
CA GLU A 43 -21.13 28.35 -1.84
C GLU A 43 -19.80 28.52 -1.10
N LEU A 44 -18.72 27.97 -1.64
CA LEU A 44 -17.38 28.06 -1.06
C LEU A 44 -16.60 29.31 -1.48
N ALA A 45 -17.10 30.07 -2.48
CA ALA A 45 -16.45 31.23 -3.09
C ALA A 45 -15.04 30.91 -3.65
N ILE A 46 -14.78 29.66 -4.07
CA ILE A 46 -13.52 29.23 -4.65
C ILE A 46 -13.77 28.36 -5.88
N LYS A 47 -12.79 28.29 -6.80
CA LYS A 47 -12.79 27.35 -7.91
C LYS A 47 -12.16 26.03 -7.47
N LEU A 48 -12.87 24.94 -7.74
CA LEU A 48 -12.45 23.57 -7.39
C LEU A 48 -11.87 22.84 -8.59
N PHE A 49 -12.33 23.20 -9.80
CA PHE A 49 -11.84 22.62 -11.05
C PHE A 49 -11.32 23.68 -12.00
N GLU A 50 -10.30 23.31 -12.76
CA GLU A 50 -9.81 24.03 -13.93
C GLU A 50 -10.03 23.19 -15.19
N ARG A 51 -10.38 23.86 -16.30
CA ARG A 51 -10.49 23.21 -17.61
C ARG A 51 -9.12 23.03 -18.22
N ARG A 52 -8.80 21.80 -18.64
CA ARG A 52 -7.62 21.48 -19.44
C ARG A 52 -8.05 20.82 -20.76
N ASN A 53 -7.12 20.74 -21.71
CA ASN A 53 -7.38 20.07 -22.99
C ASN A 53 -7.78 18.59 -22.80
N SER A 54 -7.36 17.96 -21.69
CA SER A 54 -7.66 16.58 -21.32
C SER A 54 -8.90 16.41 -20.44
N GLY A 55 -9.65 17.47 -20.10
CA GLY A 55 -10.81 17.40 -19.24
C GLY A 55 -10.82 18.39 -18.07
N TYR A 56 -11.30 17.94 -16.91
CA TYR A 56 -11.36 18.70 -15.66
C TYR A 56 -10.25 18.25 -14.71
N ALA A 57 -9.42 19.18 -14.26
CA ALA A 57 -8.41 18.94 -13.25
C ALA A 57 -8.73 19.70 -11.96
N LEU A 58 -8.40 19.14 -10.80
CA LEU A 58 -8.56 19.82 -9.53
C LEU A 58 -7.58 21.01 -9.41
N THR A 59 -8.06 22.15 -8.94
CA THR A 59 -7.23 23.27 -8.47
C THR A 59 -6.51 22.88 -7.17
N VAL A 60 -5.64 23.74 -6.65
CA VAL A 60 -5.04 23.57 -5.31
C VAL A 60 -6.13 23.42 -4.25
N HIS A 61 -7.10 24.34 -4.22
CA HIS A 61 -8.23 24.27 -3.30
C HIS A 61 -9.13 23.05 -3.55
N GLY A 62 -9.28 22.62 -4.81
CA GLY A 62 -9.98 21.40 -5.15
C GLY A 62 -9.31 20.17 -4.57
N LYS A 63 -7.98 20.07 -4.62
CA LYS A 63 -7.22 18.96 -4.02
C LYS A 63 -7.37 18.93 -2.51
N ASP A 64 -7.31 20.07 -1.85
CA ASP A 64 -7.47 20.16 -0.40
C ASP A 64 -8.88 19.75 0.03
N LEU A 65 -9.91 20.29 -0.66
CA LEU A 65 -11.29 19.88 -0.43
C LEU A 65 -11.50 18.40 -0.69
N TYR A 66 -10.91 17.85 -1.75
CA TYR A 66 -11.03 16.43 -2.10
C TYR A 66 -10.56 15.53 -0.97
N LYS A 67 -9.40 15.82 -0.37
CA LYS A 67 -8.87 15.09 0.79
C LYS A 67 -9.85 15.11 1.97
N GLU A 68 -10.40 16.27 2.29
CA GLU A 68 -11.32 16.38 3.43
C GLU A 68 -12.68 15.72 3.16
N VAL A 69 -13.21 15.86 1.95
CA VAL A 69 -14.51 15.27 1.59
C VAL A 69 -14.41 13.75 1.49
N GLN A 70 -13.29 13.20 1.02
CA GLN A 70 -13.05 11.76 1.06
C GLN A 70 -13.12 11.20 2.49
N LYS A 71 -12.55 11.90 3.47
CA LYS A 71 -12.64 11.49 4.89
C LYS A 71 -14.09 11.46 5.38
N ILE A 72 -14.92 12.40 4.93
CA ILE A 72 -16.33 12.47 5.31
C ILE A 72 -17.13 11.37 4.63
N ASP A 73 -16.93 11.15 3.31
CA ASP A 73 -17.57 10.07 2.54
C ASP A 73 -17.27 8.70 3.14
N PHE A 74 -16.02 8.49 3.51
CA PHE A 74 -15.59 7.30 4.22
C PHE A 74 -16.34 7.12 5.56
N LYS A 75 -16.48 8.20 6.36
CA LYS A 75 -17.25 8.14 7.62
C LYS A 75 -18.73 7.83 7.39
N ILE A 76 -19.33 8.38 6.33
CA ILE A 76 -20.73 8.11 5.97
C ILE A 76 -20.89 6.64 5.54
N SER A 77 -19.96 6.13 4.74
CA SER A 77 -19.94 4.71 4.34
C SER A 77 -19.79 3.79 5.54
N ALA A 78 -18.85 4.09 6.44
CA ALA A 78 -18.67 3.34 7.69
C ALA A 78 -19.93 3.38 8.59
N LEU A 79 -20.66 4.50 8.57
CA LEU A 79 -21.92 4.62 9.31
C LEU A 79 -23.02 3.74 8.70
N LYS A 80 -23.16 3.73 7.37
CA LYS A 80 -24.09 2.83 6.65
C LYS A 80 -23.82 1.36 6.99
N GLU A 81 -22.55 0.95 6.93
CA GLU A 81 -22.10 -0.41 7.19
C GLU A 81 -22.29 -0.85 8.66
N LYS A 82 -22.16 0.09 9.61
CA LYS A 82 -22.41 -0.19 11.05
C LYS A 82 -23.84 -0.69 11.32
N PHE A 83 -24.78 -0.35 10.45
CA PHE A 83 -26.20 -0.71 10.58
C PHE A 83 -26.60 -1.88 9.66
N ILE A 84 -25.68 -2.53 8.94
CA ILE A 84 -25.92 -3.75 8.17
C ILE A 84 -25.86 -4.96 9.12
N PRO A 85 -26.96 -5.68 9.37
CA PRO A 85 -27.02 -6.68 10.45
C PRO A 85 -26.35 -8.02 10.13
N ASN A 86 -25.96 -8.29 8.87
CA ASN A 86 -25.53 -9.62 8.45
C ASN A 86 -24.16 -9.60 7.75
N PRO A 87 -23.12 -10.24 8.33
CA PRO A 87 -21.80 -10.39 7.69
C PRO A 87 -21.84 -11.10 6.32
N ASP A 88 -22.81 -12.01 6.11
CA ASP A 88 -22.97 -12.74 4.85
C ASP A 88 -23.51 -11.84 3.72
N LEU A 89 -24.08 -10.69 4.08
CA LEU A 89 -24.56 -9.65 3.15
C LEU A 89 -23.55 -8.50 3.01
N MET A 90 -22.29 -8.69 3.44
CA MET A 90 -21.26 -7.67 3.26
C MET A 90 -21.10 -7.38 1.77
N ASP A 91 -21.71 -6.28 1.36
CA ASP A 91 -21.60 -5.68 0.03
C ASP A 91 -20.89 -4.34 0.19
N GLY A 92 -19.92 -4.08 -0.66
CA GLY A 92 -19.17 -2.84 -0.60
C GLY A 92 -17.77 -2.97 -1.19
N LYS A 93 -17.00 -1.88 -1.09
CA LYS A 93 -15.63 -1.79 -1.57
C LYS A 93 -14.67 -1.92 -0.40
N LEU A 94 -13.66 -2.76 -0.55
CA LEU A 94 -12.50 -2.85 0.35
C LEU A 94 -11.25 -2.45 -0.43
N VAL A 95 -10.55 -1.44 0.05
CA VAL A 95 -9.27 -1.03 -0.54
C VAL A 95 -8.14 -1.62 0.29
N VAL A 96 -7.41 -2.55 -0.33
CA VAL A 96 -6.25 -3.21 0.28
C VAL A 96 -4.98 -2.61 -0.30
N TYR A 97 -4.21 -1.98 0.55
CA TYR A 97 -2.88 -1.50 0.20
C TYR A 97 -1.83 -2.59 0.39
N LYS A 98 -0.87 -2.69 -0.51
CA LYS A 98 0.34 -3.48 -0.29
C LYS A 98 1.56 -2.74 -0.80
N GLN A 99 2.60 -2.75 0.02
CA GLN A 99 3.83 -2.03 -0.27
C GLN A 99 4.71 -2.72 -1.31
N SER A 100 4.61 -4.02 -1.45
CA SER A 100 5.36 -4.79 -2.46
C SER A 100 4.41 -5.67 -3.25
N GLU A 101 4.82 -6.05 -4.43
CA GLU A 101 4.11 -7.06 -5.21
C GLU A 101 4.15 -8.38 -4.41
N GLY A 102 3.08 -8.57 -3.63
CA GLY A 102 2.99 -9.64 -2.65
C GLY A 102 3.13 -11.00 -3.28
N GLY A 103 3.90 -11.85 -2.62
CA GLY A 103 4.04 -13.24 -2.96
C GLY A 103 2.72 -14.04 -2.84
N LYS A 104 2.82 -15.33 -3.07
CA LYS A 104 1.73 -16.31 -3.02
C LYS A 104 0.80 -16.11 -1.80
N ASN A 105 1.37 -15.82 -0.64
CA ASN A 105 0.63 -15.72 0.61
C ASN A 105 -0.46 -14.61 0.60
N MET A 106 -0.19 -13.47 -0.05
CA MET A 106 -1.20 -12.41 -0.20
C MET A 106 -2.35 -12.85 -1.10
N THR A 107 -2.03 -13.54 -2.21
CA THR A 107 -3.04 -14.07 -3.13
C THR A 107 -3.94 -15.08 -2.41
N ASP A 108 -3.38 -15.92 -1.57
CA ASP A 108 -4.13 -16.91 -0.78
C ASP A 108 -5.10 -16.25 0.19
N ILE A 109 -4.67 -15.17 0.88
CA ILE A 109 -5.57 -14.40 1.76
C ILE A 109 -6.71 -13.74 0.99
N ILE A 110 -6.39 -13.03 -0.09
CA ILE A 110 -7.42 -12.39 -0.91
C ILE A 110 -8.41 -13.44 -1.45
N THR A 111 -7.90 -14.60 -1.84
CA THR A 111 -8.76 -15.72 -2.27
C THR A 111 -9.69 -16.21 -1.15
N LYS A 112 -9.18 -16.33 0.09
CA LYS A 112 -10.00 -16.71 1.25
C LYS A 112 -11.05 -15.65 1.57
N LEU A 113 -10.65 -14.37 1.53
CA LEU A 113 -11.58 -13.25 1.74
C LEU A 113 -12.70 -13.26 0.70
N ARG A 114 -12.37 -13.50 -0.58
CA ARG A 114 -13.36 -13.60 -1.66
C ARG A 114 -14.34 -14.78 -1.47
N LYS A 115 -13.83 -15.91 -0.96
CA LYS A 115 -14.71 -17.07 -0.64
C LYS A 115 -15.63 -16.79 0.53
N LYS A 116 -15.14 -16.10 1.57
CA LYS A 116 -15.91 -15.78 2.77
C LYS A 116 -16.91 -14.63 2.54
N TYR A 117 -16.53 -13.66 1.70
CA TYR A 117 -17.30 -12.45 1.41
C TYR A 117 -17.47 -12.28 -0.12
N PRO A 118 -18.36 -13.04 -0.77
CA PRO A 118 -18.45 -13.11 -2.23
C PRO A 118 -18.90 -11.79 -2.88
N ASN A 119 -19.68 -10.97 -2.16
CA ASN A 119 -20.17 -9.68 -2.65
C ASN A 119 -19.20 -8.52 -2.42
N LEU A 120 -18.09 -8.76 -1.71
CA LEU A 120 -17.11 -7.73 -1.44
C LEU A 120 -16.28 -7.43 -2.69
N ASN A 121 -16.25 -6.16 -3.11
CA ASN A 121 -15.38 -5.69 -4.19
C ASN A 121 -14.02 -5.29 -3.60
N ILE A 122 -13.01 -6.12 -3.84
CA ILE A 122 -11.66 -5.89 -3.32
C ILE A 122 -10.82 -5.17 -4.37
N HIS A 123 -10.38 -3.96 -4.04
CA HIS A 123 -9.45 -3.16 -4.84
C HIS A 123 -8.07 -3.22 -4.22
N ILE A 124 -7.09 -3.78 -4.94
CA ILE A 124 -5.72 -3.91 -4.48
C ILE A 124 -4.90 -2.77 -5.06
N MET A 125 -4.25 -2.01 -4.18
CA MET A 125 -3.38 -0.91 -4.57
C MET A 125 -1.94 -1.26 -4.22
N ASN A 126 -1.05 -1.09 -5.21
CA ASN A 126 0.38 -1.21 -5.02
C ASN A 126 0.98 0.19 -5.17
N HIS A 127 1.57 0.69 -4.10
CA HIS A 127 2.31 1.94 -4.17
C HIS A 127 3.77 1.71 -3.85
N ALA A 128 4.61 2.41 -4.59
CA ALA A 128 6.04 2.38 -4.38
C ALA A 128 6.45 3.18 -3.13
N ASP A 129 5.64 4.13 -2.68
CA ASP A 129 6.01 5.05 -1.60
C ASP A 129 5.04 4.95 -0.41
N SER A 130 5.58 4.68 0.78
CA SER A 130 4.79 4.66 2.02
C SER A 130 4.40 6.06 2.49
N SER A 131 5.09 7.11 2.04
CA SER A 131 4.71 8.50 2.30
C SER A 131 3.39 8.86 1.64
N ASP A 132 3.02 8.19 0.56
CA ASP A 132 1.73 8.37 -0.11
C ASP A 132 0.56 7.71 0.62
N LEU A 133 0.83 6.86 1.62
CA LEU A 133 -0.22 6.24 2.46
C LEU A 133 -1.08 7.28 3.18
N THR A 134 -0.53 8.46 3.47
CA THR A 134 -1.26 9.57 4.10
C THR A 134 -2.20 10.27 3.12
N THR A 135 -1.99 10.14 1.82
CA THR A 135 -2.75 10.83 0.77
C THR A 135 -3.78 9.94 0.09
N GLU A 136 -3.62 8.63 0.16
CA GLU A 136 -4.56 7.66 -0.43
C GLU A 136 -5.34 6.95 0.67
N MET A 137 -6.65 6.94 0.53
CA MET A 137 -7.52 6.25 1.47
C MET A 137 -7.50 4.75 1.18
N TYR A 138 -6.82 4.00 2.02
CA TYR A 138 -6.90 2.55 2.09
C TYR A 138 -7.66 2.13 3.34
N ASP A 139 -8.31 1.01 3.29
CA ASP A 139 -9.02 0.44 4.44
C ASP A 139 -8.08 -0.37 5.31
N ILE A 140 -7.28 -1.20 4.67
CA ILE A 140 -6.31 -2.09 5.31
C ILE A 140 -5.08 -2.23 4.42
N GLY A 141 -3.91 -2.37 5.02
CA GLY A 141 -2.67 -2.48 4.27
C GLY A 141 -1.66 -3.45 4.89
N PHE A 142 -0.73 -3.88 4.06
CA PHE A 142 0.40 -4.71 4.47
C PHE A 142 1.68 -3.97 4.13
N ILE A 143 2.46 -3.67 5.17
CA ILE A 143 3.73 -2.94 5.02
C ILE A 143 4.87 -3.65 5.73
N ARG A 144 6.07 -3.46 5.21
CA ARG A 144 7.33 -3.88 5.81
C ARG A 144 8.10 -2.62 6.18
N THR A 145 8.37 -2.42 7.45
CA THR A 145 9.05 -1.22 7.93
C THR A 145 9.66 -1.44 9.30
N THR A 146 10.60 -0.60 9.69
CA THR A 146 11.09 -0.52 11.07
C THR A 146 10.17 0.32 11.95
N SER A 147 9.39 1.23 11.35
CA SER A 147 8.46 2.12 12.05
C SER A 147 7.21 2.36 11.19
N PRO A 148 6.03 1.88 11.61
CA PRO A 148 4.80 2.12 10.88
C PRO A 148 4.42 3.61 10.94
N PRO A 149 3.63 4.12 9.94
CA PRO A 149 3.15 5.49 9.92
C PRO A 149 2.38 5.88 11.19
N GLU A 150 2.65 7.08 11.73
CA GLU A 150 2.06 7.55 13.00
C GLU A 150 0.53 7.68 12.95
N ASP A 151 -0.04 7.96 11.79
CA ASP A 151 -1.48 8.12 11.56
C ASP A 151 -2.18 6.81 11.21
N SER A 152 -1.50 5.67 11.35
CA SER A 152 -2.04 4.34 11.12
C SER A 152 -2.20 3.53 12.39
N ILE A 153 -3.21 2.66 12.42
CA ILE A 153 -3.34 1.61 13.43
C ILE A 153 -2.57 0.40 12.94
N ALA A 154 -1.37 0.21 13.47
CA ALA A 154 -0.50 -0.89 13.06
C ALA A 154 -0.63 -2.09 14.00
N THR A 155 -0.70 -3.29 13.43
CA THR A 155 -0.64 -4.56 14.13
C THR A 155 0.57 -5.32 13.59
N LEU A 156 1.58 -5.57 14.43
CA LEU A 156 2.74 -6.36 14.04
C LEU A 156 2.32 -7.81 13.83
N LEU A 157 2.50 -8.31 12.61
CA LEU A 157 2.19 -9.69 12.22
C LEU A 157 3.37 -10.63 12.47
N GLY A 158 4.58 -10.12 12.31
CA GLY A 158 5.82 -10.85 12.51
C GLY A 158 7.03 -10.01 12.13
N GLU A 159 8.21 -10.58 12.31
CA GLU A 159 9.48 -9.96 11.93
C GLU A 159 10.15 -10.79 10.84
N MET A 160 10.90 -10.14 9.96
CA MET A 160 11.71 -10.76 8.93
C MET A 160 13.10 -10.15 8.90
N ASN A 161 14.05 -10.94 8.45
CA ASN A 161 15.41 -10.47 8.25
C ASN A 161 15.66 -10.18 6.76
N LEU A 162 16.42 -9.13 6.51
CA LEU A 162 17.03 -8.83 5.24
C LEU A 162 18.49 -9.22 5.34
N HIS A 163 18.99 -9.92 4.32
CA HIS A 163 20.40 -10.29 4.20
C HIS A 163 20.92 -9.90 2.83
N ILE A 164 22.23 -9.86 2.70
CA ILE A 164 22.91 -9.56 1.43
C ILE A 164 22.81 -10.79 0.51
N TYR A 165 22.28 -10.59 -0.68
CA TYR A 165 22.19 -11.58 -1.73
C TYR A 165 22.86 -11.13 -3.01
N ALA A 166 23.53 -12.04 -3.67
CA ALA A 166 24.12 -11.86 -4.99
C ALA A 166 24.21 -13.22 -5.70
N THR A 167 24.57 -13.23 -6.98
CA THR A 167 24.83 -14.50 -7.65
C THR A 167 26.15 -15.11 -7.15
N LYS A 168 26.24 -16.42 -7.19
CA LYS A 168 27.45 -17.18 -6.84
C LYS A 168 28.68 -16.73 -7.63
N GLU A 169 28.50 -16.46 -8.91
CA GLU A 169 29.57 -15.95 -9.80
C GLU A 169 30.05 -14.57 -9.41
N TYR A 170 29.14 -13.72 -8.93
CA TYR A 170 29.50 -12.39 -8.43
C TYR A 170 30.28 -12.52 -7.11
N LEU A 171 29.79 -13.29 -6.15
CA LEU A 171 30.43 -13.47 -4.84
C LEU A 171 31.84 -14.06 -4.94
N LYS A 172 32.12 -14.93 -5.91
CA LYS A 172 33.48 -15.47 -6.15
C LYS A 172 34.50 -14.41 -6.55
N LYS A 173 34.06 -13.28 -7.11
CA LYS A 173 34.93 -12.17 -7.54
C LYS A 173 35.20 -11.18 -6.43
N ILE A 174 34.37 -11.14 -5.42
CA ILE A 174 34.45 -10.21 -4.30
C ILE A 174 35.46 -10.74 -3.28
N LYS A 175 36.44 -9.90 -2.91
CA LYS A 175 37.43 -10.22 -1.88
C LYS A 175 37.12 -9.56 -0.56
N ASN A 176 36.48 -8.39 -0.60
CA ASN A 176 36.08 -7.62 0.57
C ASN A 176 34.65 -7.12 0.37
N VAL A 177 33.89 -7.01 1.43
CA VAL A 177 32.52 -6.47 1.42
C VAL A 177 32.46 -5.01 0.94
N ASP A 178 33.53 -4.25 1.14
CA ASP A 178 33.62 -2.87 0.65
C ASP A 178 33.76 -2.77 -0.88
N ASP A 179 34.05 -3.90 -1.54
CA ASP A 179 34.16 -3.97 -3.02
C ASP A 179 32.78 -4.24 -3.66
N PHE A 180 31.71 -4.37 -2.88
CA PHE A 180 30.37 -4.61 -3.42
C PHE A 180 29.88 -3.42 -4.26
N GLU A 181 29.35 -3.76 -5.41
CA GLU A 181 28.52 -2.87 -6.21
C GLU A 181 27.06 -3.10 -5.87
N TRP A 182 26.38 -2.05 -5.42
CA TRP A 182 25.05 -2.18 -4.86
C TRP A 182 23.97 -1.88 -5.90
N VAL A 183 22.96 -2.73 -5.91
CA VAL A 183 21.67 -2.49 -6.54
C VAL A 183 20.70 -2.15 -5.43
N THR A 184 20.18 -0.94 -5.42
CA THR A 184 19.29 -0.49 -4.37
C THR A 184 17.89 -0.25 -4.88
N TYR A 185 16.93 -0.38 -3.98
CA TYR A 185 15.59 0.11 -4.23
C TYR A 185 15.26 1.19 -3.20
N LYS A 186 14.67 2.29 -3.68
CA LYS A 186 14.43 3.48 -2.88
C LYS A 186 12.98 3.92 -2.98
N ARG A 187 12.31 4.05 -1.83
CA ARG A 187 10.93 4.49 -1.70
C ARG A 187 10.72 5.55 -0.62
N ASN A 188 11.78 6.13 -0.09
CA ASN A 188 11.75 7.12 0.99
C ASN A 188 11.23 6.59 2.33
N ASP A 189 11.39 5.30 2.61
CA ASP A 189 11.08 4.72 3.91
C ASP A 189 12.21 3.83 4.46
N SER A 190 12.10 3.41 5.72
CA SER A 190 13.13 2.61 6.39
C SER A 190 13.21 1.15 5.90
N SER A 191 12.37 0.73 4.98
CA SER A 191 12.45 -0.58 4.32
C SER A 191 13.25 -0.53 3.02
N ASP A 192 13.70 0.66 2.62
CA ASP A 192 14.53 0.85 1.44
C ASP A 192 15.87 0.12 1.56
N THR A 193 16.25 -0.59 0.52
CA THR A 193 17.60 -1.18 0.51
C THR A 193 18.70 -0.10 0.47
N ASP A 194 18.40 1.07 -0.08
CA ASP A 194 19.28 2.24 0.01
C ASP A 194 19.51 2.65 1.48
N PHE A 195 18.47 2.72 2.28
CA PHE A 195 18.58 2.97 3.72
C PHE A 195 19.36 1.86 4.44
N VAL A 196 19.05 0.59 4.15
CA VAL A 196 19.71 -0.56 4.80
C VAL A 196 21.18 -0.63 4.44
N VAL A 197 21.55 -0.44 3.16
CA VAL A 197 22.94 -0.41 2.71
C VAL A 197 23.72 0.70 3.41
N ASN A 198 23.15 1.91 3.48
CA ASN A 198 23.81 3.05 4.16
C ASN A 198 23.91 2.87 5.68
N ASN A 199 23.12 2.00 6.28
CA ASN A 199 23.22 1.66 7.70
C ASN A 199 24.44 0.78 8.01
N PHE A 200 24.87 -0.05 7.07
CA PHE A 200 26.05 -0.94 7.22
C PHE A 200 27.33 -0.35 6.61
N PHE A 201 27.21 0.47 5.58
CA PHE A 201 28.36 0.92 4.78
C PHE A 201 28.39 2.44 4.66
N SER A 202 29.54 3.04 4.99
CA SER A 202 29.68 4.51 5.04
C SER A 202 29.72 5.20 3.66
N ASN A 203 30.07 4.47 2.61
CA ASN A 203 30.15 5.02 1.24
C ASN A 203 29.90 3.92 0.20
N PRO A 204 28.73 3.35 0.14
CA PRO A 204 28.42 2.23 -0.74
C PRO A 204 28.48 2.67 -2.22
N LYS A 205 29.10 1.85 -3.07
CA LYS A 205 29.09 2.06 -4.52
C LYS A 205 27.76 1.59 -5.10
N VAL A 206 26.76 2.47 -5.17
CA VAL A 206 25.47 2.17 -5.80
C VAL A 206 25.61 2.32 -7.32
N ILE A 207 25.34 1.25 -8.07
CA ILE A 207 25.42 1.21 -9.53
C ILE A 207 24.07 1.24 -10.23
N ILE A 208 23.03 0.74 -9.55
CA ILE A 208 21.64 0.76 -10.03
C ILE A 208 20.75 1.13 -8.85
N SER A 209 19.82 2.06 -9.09
CA SER A 209 18.76 2.40 -8.14
C SER A 209 17.41 2.38 -8.86
N SER A 210 16.41 1.71 -8.28
CA SER A 210 15.06 1.62 -8.79
C SER A 210 14.06 2.01 -7.68
N ASN A 211 12.83 2.29 -8.01
CA ASN A 211 11.73 2.40 -7.04
C ASN A 211 10.94 1.08 -6.91
N SER A 212 11.41 0.01 -7.54
CA SER A 212 10.82 -1.32 -7.52
C SER A 212 11.75 -2.33 -6.85
N TYR A 213 11.26 -2.99 -5.81
CA TYR A 213 11.95 -4.09 -5.14
C TYR A 213 12.21 -5.26 -6.10
N GLN A 214 11.27 -5.54 -7.01
CA GLN A 214 11.41 -6.63 -7.98
C GLN A 214 12.48 -6.34 -9.02
N ASP A 215 12.61 -5.08 -9.46
CA ASP A 215 13.69 -4.70 -10.36
C ASP A 215 15.05 -4.91 -9.68
N ALA A 216 15.21 -4.48 -8.43
CA ALA A 216 16.44 -4.70 -7.67
C ALA A 216 16.76 -6.19 -7.57
N HIS A 217 15.77 -7.03 -7.23
CA HIS A 217 15.91 -8.48 -7.20
C HIS A 217 16.32 -9.04 -8.58
N ALA A 218 15.62 -8.64 -9.65
CA ALA A 218 15.88 -9.14 -11.00
C ALA A 218 17.29 -8.75 -11.50
N PHE A 219 17.73 -7.52 -11.24
CA PHE A 219 19.09 -7.08 -11.61
C PHE A 219 20.14 -7.90 -10.89
N VAL A 220 20.01 -8.11 -9.59
CA VAL A 220 20.98 -8.90 -8.81
C VAL A 220 20.96 -10.37 -9.25
N ALA A 221 19.80 -10.95 -9.48
CA ALA A 221 19.66 -12.31 -9.99
C ALA A 221 20.24 -12.48 -11.42
N SER A 222 20.46 -11.37 -12.12
CA SER A 222 21.16 -11.32 -13.42
C SER A 222 22.66 -11.06 -13.31
N GLY A 223 23.20 -11.02 -12.08
CA GLY A 223 24.65 -10.85 -11.83
C GLY A 223 25.13 -9.41 -11.72
N ASN A 224 24.21 -8.43 -11.59
CA ASN A 224 24.55 -7.01 -11.47
C ASN A 224 24.69 -6.59 -9.99
N GLY A 225 25.75 -7.03 -9.32
CA GLY A 225 26.00 -6.58 -7.96
C GLY A 225 25.27 -7.36 -6.86
N ALA A 226 25.05 -6.69 -5.73
CA ALA A 226 24.40 -7.24 -4.54
C ALA A 226 23.28 -6.33 -4.04
N THR A 227 22.33 -6.89 -3.28
CA THR A 227 21.27 -6.14 -2.60
C THR A 227 20.84 -6.83 -1.31
N PHE A 228 20.10 -6.12 -0.47
CA PHE A 228 19.41 -6.73 0.65
C PHE A 228 18.04 -7.24 0.21
N LEU A 229 17.79 -8.54 0.41
CA LEU A 229 16.51 -9.18 0.18
C LEU A 229 16.03 -9.85 1.48
N THR A 230 14.72 -10.05 1.58
CA THR A 230 14.19 -10.91 2.64
C THR A 230 14.65 -12.34 2.42
N ASP A 231 14.79 -13.12 3.51
CA ASP A 231 15.11 -14.55 3.42
C ASP A 231 14.14 -15.29 2.51
N LEU A 232 12.85 -14.89 2.55
CA LEU A 232 11.83 -15.53 1.71
C LEU A 232 12.13 -15.34 0.22
N ASP A 233 12.49 -14.13 -0.19
CA ASP A 233 12.72 -13.80 -1.60
C ASP A 233 14.11 -14.30 -2.06
N GLY A 234 15.15 -14.10 -1.22
CA GLY A 234 16.51 -14.48 -1.55
C GLY A 234 16.75 -15.99 -1.56
N ASP A 235 16.30 -16.69 -0.51
CA ASP A 235 16.49 -18.17 -0.40
C ASP A 235 15.61 -18.95 -1.40
N SER A 236 14.53 -18.35 -1.89
CA SER A 236 13.67 -18.99 -2.90
C SER A 236 14.18 -18.87 -4.33
N ASP A 237 15.12 -17.97 -4.61
CA ASP A 237 15.71 -17.81 -5.94
C ASP A 237 17.01 -18.63 -6.07
N PRO A 238 17.00 -19.73 -6.86
CA PRO A 238 18.15 -20.62 -6.98
C PRO A 238 19.40 -19.97 -7.64
N ARG A 239 19.26 -18.78 -8.20
CA ARG A 239 20.36 -18.00 -8.80
C ARG A 239 21.16 -17.23 -7.76
N LEU A 240 20.59 -17.04 -6.56
CA LEU A 240 21.15 -16.21 -5.50
C LEU A 240 21.78 -17.06 -4.38
N GLU A 241 22.79 -16.51 -3.76
CA GLU A 241 23.40 -17.00 -2.53
C GLU A 241 23.46 -15.85 -1.51
N VAL A 242 23.24 -16.18 -0.25
CA VAL A 242 23.38 -15.23 0.86
C VAL A 242 24.86 -15.02 1.19
N TYR A 243 25.25 -13.78 1.42
CA TYR A 243 26.59 -13.44 1.87
C TYR A 243 26.61 -13.22 3.38
N CYS A 244 27.48 -13.96 4.12
CA CYS A 244 27.74 -13.78 5.56
C CYS A 244 26.48 -13.46 6.39
N ARG A 245 25.52 -14.39 6.38
CA ARG A 245 24.18 -14.22 7.00
C ARG A 245 24.22 -13.71 8.44
N GLU A 246 25.23 -14.16 9.22
CA GLU A 246 25.33 -13.81 10.63
C GLU A 246 25.86 -12.38 10.86
N ASP A 247 26.68 -11.86 9.92
CA ASP A 247 27.33 -10.56 10.04
C ASP A 247 26.43 -9.42 9.51
N TYR A 248 25.65 -9.69 8.46
CA TYR A 248 24.85 -8.70 7.75
C TYR A 248 23.38 -9.08 7.77
N SER A 249 22.73 -8.81 8.89
CA SER A 249 21.31 -9.03 9.08
C SER A 249 20.63 -7.74 9.50
N PHE A 250 19.58 -7.34 8.78
CA PHE A 250 18.75 -6.20 9.12
C PHE A 250 17.32 -6.62 9.36
N LYS A 251 16.80 -6.32 10.55
CA LYS A 251 15.47 -6.75 10.96
C LYS A 251 14.42 -5.70 10.64
N ILE A 252 13.33 -6.12 9.99
CA ILE A 252 12.14 -5.29 9.74
C ILE A 252 10.87 -5.98 10.23
N GLY A 253 9.90 -5.19 10.66
CA GLY A 253 8.57 -5.68 11.01
C GLY A 253 7.68 -5.78 9.78
N PHE A 254 6.82 -6.80 9.76
CA PHE A 254 5.71 -6.92 8.83
C PHE A 254 4.42 -6.57 9.56
N TYR A 255 3.75 -5.54 9.10
CA TYR A 255 2.59 -4.98 9.77
C TYR A 255 1.34 -5.07 8.91
N LEU A 256 0.24 -5.36 9.58
CA LEU A 256 -1.09 -5.05 9.09
C LEU A 256 -1.42 -3.64 9.58
N VAL A 257 -1.58 -2.71 8.64
CA VAL A 257 -1.95 -1.33 8.95
C VAL A 257 -3.40 -1.08 8.55
N GLN A 258 -4.05 -0.26 9.32
CA GLN A 258 -5.43 0.12 9.13
C GLN A 258 -5.50 1.64 9.25
N HIS A 259 -6.18 2.29 8.31
CA HIS A 259 -6.40 3.72 8.42
C HIS A 259 -7.27 4.03 9.66
N GLU A 260 -6.95 5.11 10.38
CA GLU A 260 -7.70 5.47 11.61
C GLU A 260 -9.19 5.62 11.34
N LEU A 261 -9.56 6.21 10.19
CA LEU A 261 -10.96 6.37 9.80
C LEU A 261 -11.67 5.05 9.51
N SER A 262 -10.93 3.98 9.15
CA SER A 262 -11.50 2.65 8.87
C SER A 262 -11.72 1.82 10.14
N ARG A 263 -11.29 2.31 11.32
CA ARG A 263 -11.35 1.56 12.59
C ARG A 263 -12.75 1.05 12.96
N SER A 264 -13.76 1.86 12.68
CA SER A 264 -15.16 1.53 12.99
C SER A 264 -15.87 0.75 11.90
N ASN A 265 -15.26 0.61 10.70
CA ASN A 265 -15.83 -0.07 9.55
C ASN A 265 -15.99 -1.59 9.83
N PRO A 266 -17.22 -2.15 9.78
CA PRO A 266 -17.46 -3.57 10.05
C PRO A 266 -16.74 -4.50 9.07
N ILE A 267 -16.68 -4.12 7.78
CA ILE A 267 -15.97 -4.89 6.74
C ILE A 267 -14.48 -5.00 7.12
N VAL A 268 -13.85 -3.87 7.44
CA VAL A 268 -12.44 -3.83 7.81
C VAL A 268 -12.17 -4.66 9.06
N ARG A 269 -13.05 -4.58 10.07
CA ARG A 269 -12.94 -5.42 11.28
C ARG A 269 -13.04 -6.90 10.96
N ALA A 270 -14.04 -7.30 10.17
CA ALA A 270 -14.25 -8.70 9.80
C ALA A 270 -13.09 -9.24 8.93
N VAL A 271 -12.59 -8.44 8.00
CA VAL A 271 -11.42 -8.75 7.17
C VAL A 271 -10.17 -8.88 8.02
N LYS A 272 -9.91 -7.91 8.91
CA LYS A 272 -8.80 -7.96 9.86
C LYS A 272 -8.84 -9.22 10.71
N GLN A 273 -10.00 -9.54 11.27
CA GLN A 273 -10.20 -10.77 12.05
C GLN A 273 -9.86 -12.01 11.21
N THR A 274 -10.36 -12.08 9.98
CA THR A 274 -10.08 -13.21 9.07
C THR A 274 -8.59 -13.33 8.73
N ILE A 275 -7.89 -12.20 8.56
CA ILE A 275 -6.44 -12.18 8.33
C ILE A 275 -5.70 -12.73 9.55
N LEU A 276 -6.04 -12.24 10.75
CA LEU A 276 -5.38 -12.63 12.00
C LEU A 276 -5.63 -14.11 12.34
N GLU A 277 -6.81 -14.64 12.06
CA GLU A 277 -7.14 -16.06 12.22
C GLU A 277 -6.32 -16.98 11.30
N ASN A 278 -5.86 -16.46 10.16
CA ASN A 278 -5.08 -17.20 9.17
C ASN A 278 -3.60 -16.78 9.13
N ILE A 279 -3.13 -16.05 10.13
CA ILE A 279 -1.79 -15.44 10.12
C ILE A 279 -0.67 -16.49 10.02
N GLU A 280 -0.80 -17.62 10.71
CA GLU A 280 0.20 -18.69 10.67
C GLU A 280 0.33 -19.31 9.26
N GLU A 281 -0.77 -19.38 8.52
CA GLU A 281 -0.75 -19.88 7.15
C GLU A 281 -0.16 -18.84 6.18
N LEU A 282 -0.41 -17.55 6.45
CA LEU A 282 0.21 -16.42 5.75
C LEU A 282 1.72 -16.44 5.85
N LEU A 283 2.22 -16.82 7.02
CA LEU A 283 3.63 -16.79 7.36
C LEU A 283 4.33 -18.14 7.07
N LYS A 284 3.58 -19.18 6.64
CA LYS A 284 4.15 -20.47 6.26
C LYS A 284 5.14 -20.33 5.11
N GLY A 285 6.33 -20.88 5.29
CA GLY A 285 7.41 -20.87 4.29
C GLY A 285 8.27 -19.61 4.29
N SER A 286 7.98 -18.67 5.19
CA SER A 286 8.88 -17.57 5.52
C SER A 286 9.56 -17.90 6.87
N ASN A 287 10.82 -17.49 7.04
CA ASN A 287 11.51 -17.53 8.33
C ASN A 287 10.93 -16.47 9.30
N PHE A 288 9.62 -16.23 9.22
CA PHE A 288 8.91 -15.34 10.12
C PHE A 288 8.86 -15.95 11.52
N VAL A 289 9.34 -15.22 12.47
CA VAL A 289 9.00 -15.48 13.86
C VAL A 289 7.61 -14.89 14.09
N ALA A 290 6.57 -15.72 13.90
CA ALA A 290 5.21 -15.33 14.27
C ALA A 290 5.22 -15.00 15.76
N LEU A 291 4.79 -13.79 16.13
CA LEU A 291 4.62 -13.45 17.54
C LEU A 291 3.45 -14.28 18.07
N SER A 292 3.75 -15.27 18.88
CA SER A 292 2.78 -16.17 19.54
C SER A 292 1.73 -15.47 20.42
N ASN A 293 1.71 -14.14 20.47
CA ASN A 293 0.90 -13.30 21.35
C ASN A 293 -0.10 -12.39 20.63
N VAL A 294 -0.41 -12.59 19.33
CA VAL A 294 -1.52 -11.87 18.67
C VAL A 294 -2.89 -12.47 19.06
N LYS A 295 -2.94 -13.26 20.13
CA LYS A 295 -4.21 -13.70 20.74
C LYS A 295 -4.57 -12.71 21.85
N LYS A 296 -5.42 -11.76 21.54
CA LYS A 296 -6.55 -11.16 22.29
C LYS A 296 -6.70 -9.69 21.99
#